data_70c0e2448d22876f0815a2efd8fb8150
#
_entry.id   70c0e2448d22876f0815a2efd8fb8150
#
_cell.length_a   1.000
_cell.length_b   1.000
_cell.length_c   1.000
_cell.angle_alpha   90.00
_cell.angle_beta   90.00
_cell.angle_gamma   90.00
#
_symmetry.space_group_name_H-M   'P 1'
#
loop_
_entity.id
_entity.type
_entity.pdbx_description
1 polymer ?
#
loop_
_entity_poly.entity_id
_entity_poly.type
_entity_poly.pdbx_seq_one_letter_code
_entity_poly.pdbx_strand_id
1 'polypeptide(L)'
;LHIHYTGKTAHMIDADAISQYLDSDKFTVGLSDPTSTRHIVMNTTHEILSDPAVRKALQHATDRQTISDGIFYGLEQPADMLYATTVPYCNVGLKPYEYSTETAAQLLDEAGWVLGSDKMRAKDGKQLALDLLYNSDSVTEKTIAEYLQSEYLKLGISMTIHGEEEQSYRDNMKAGNFDMVFNICWGMPYDPQSSLAAMRAPVYGDYAAQQGLEDKAEIDDAITKILTSTDETERQELYKSVLTNLHEDAMYLPLTYECNKALYTSALHGVHFGTDQYDVPFADMYFE
;
A
#
# COMPACT_ATOMS: atom_id res chain seq x y z
N LEU A 1 -32.88 -12.40 -3.80
CA LEU A 1 -31.43 -12.57 -4.06
C LEU A 1 -30.70 -11.51 -3.26
N HIS A 2 -29.95 -11.87 -2.21
CA HIS A 2 -29.14 -10.93 -1.46
C HIS A 2 -27.67 -11.29 -1.70
N ILE A 3 -27.06 -10.65 -2.69
CA ILE A 3 -25.62 -10.65 -2.92
C ILE A 3 -25.16 -9.23 -2.69
N HIS A 4 -24.18 -9.04 -1.83
CA HIS A 4 -23.49 -7.79 -1.66
C HIS A 4 -22.09 -7.94 -2.22
N TYR A 5 -21.79 -7.24 -3.30
CA TYR A 5 -20.45 -7.07 -3.85
C TYR A 5 -19.89 -5.73 -3.39
N THR A 6 -18.65 -5.72 -2.99
CA THR A 6 -17.94 -4.49 -2.63
C THR A 6 -17.06 -4.07 -3.81
N GLY A 7 -17.51 -3.08 -4.55
CA GLY A 7 -16.70 -2.35 -5.53
C GLY A 7 -16.79 -0.87 -5.23
N LYS A 8 -15.90 -0.05 -5.75
CA LYS A 8 -15.75 1.39 -5.42
C LYS A 8 -17.03 2.26 -5.57
N THR A 9 -18.13 1.72 -6.04
CA THR A 9 -19.41 2.45 -6.24
C THR A 9 -20.65 1.73 -5.69
N ALA A 10 -20.52 0.50 -5.20
CA ALA A 10 -21.59 -0.16 -4.43
C ALA A 10 -21.36 0.12 -2.95
N HIS A 11 -22.43 0.16 -2.15
CA HIS A 11 -22.30 0.34 -0.70
C HIS A 11 -21.28 -0.64 -0.15
N MET A 12 -20.10 -0.11 0.23
CA MET A 12 -19.02 -0.92 0.78
C MET A 12 -19.51 -1.51 2.10
N ILE A 13 -19.50 -2.84 2.19
CA ILE A 13 -19.61 -3.48 3.49
C ILE A 13 -18.21 -3.47 4.07
N ASP A 14 -18.05 -2.82 5.22
CA ASP A 14 -16.77 -2.77 5.91
C ASP A 14 -16.30 -4.17 6.31
N ALA A 15 -14.99 -4.36 6.43
CA ALA A 15 -14.40 -5.63 6.84
C ALA A 15 -14.98 -6.12 8.18
N ASP A 16 -15.24 -5.21 9.12
CA ASP A 16 -15.89 -5.50 10.40
C ASP A 16 -17.29 -6.11 10.21
N ALA A 17 -18.11 -5.56 9.32
CA ALA A 17 -19.44 -6.09 9.03
C ALA A 17 -19.38 -7.48 8.36
N ILE A 18 -18.42 -7.71 7.47
CA ILE A 18 -18.23 -9.01 6.81
C ILE A 18 -17.68 -10.05 7.79
N SER A 19 -16.81 -9.65 8.70
CA SER A 19 -16.16 -10.57 9.66
C SER A 19 -17.16 -11.36 10.49
N GLN A 20 -18.35 -10.80 10.75
CA GLN A 20 -19.43 -11.45 11.51
C GLN A 20 -20.01 -12.68 10.79
N TYR A 21 -19.69 -12.87 9.51
CA TYR A 21 -20.21 -13.96 8.68
C TYR A 21 -19.15 -15.00 8.31
N LEU A 22 -17.88 -14.82 8.72
CA LEU A 22 -16.79 -15.73 8.35
C LEU A 22 -17.04 -17.16 8.82
N ASP A 23 -17.66 -17.34 10.00
CA ASP A 23 -18.00 -18.65 10.58
C ASP A 23 -19.46 -19.04 10.40
N SER A 24 -20.17 -18.45 9.40
CA SER A 24 -21.60 -18.66 9.22
C SER A 24 -21.89 -19.90 8.37
N ASP A 25 -22.75 -20.80 8.84
CA ASP A 25 -23.28 -21.90 8.03
C ASP A 25 -24.28 -21.45 6.95
N LYS A 26 -24.81 -20.22 7.05
CA LYS A 26 -25.87 -19.69 6.17
C LYS A 26 -25.35 -18.76 5.09
N PHE A 27 -24.17 -18.20 5.28
CA PHE A 27 -23.57 -17.23 4.39
C PHE A 27 -22.14 -17.63 4.05
N THR A 28 -21.73 -17.31 2.85
CA THR A 28 -20.39 -17.50 2.34
C THR A 28 -19.77 -16.15 2.04
N VAL A 29 -18.51 -15.96 2.42
CA VAL A 29 -17.69 -14.82 2.03
C VAL A 29 -16.76 -15.26 0.90
N GLY A 30 -16.94 -14.70 -0.28
CA GLY A 30 -16.06 -14.88 -1.43
C GLY A 30 -15.07 -13.72 -1.52
N LEU A 31 -13.82 -14.01 -1.87
CA LEU A 31 -12.77 -13.04 -2.09
C LEU A 31 -12.22 -13.19 -3.51
N SER A 32 -11.95 -12.06 -4.18
CA SER A 32 -11.24 -12.08 -5.47
C SER A 32 -9.72 -12.18 -5.27
N ASP A 33 -9.01 -12.36 -6.38
CA ASP A 33 -7.60 -12.00 -6.43
C ASP A 33 -7.40 -10.51 -6.09
N PRO A 34 -6.17 -10.08 -5.76
CA PRO A 34 -5.86 -8.67 -5.52
C PRO A 34 -6.30 -7.76 -6.66
N THR A 35 -6.95 -6.65 -6.32
CA THR A 35 -7.41 -5.62 -7.27
C THR A 35 -6.64 -4.31 -7.15
N SER A 36 -5.99 -4.10 -6.02
CA SER A 36 -5.11 -2.95 -5.75
C SER A 36 -4.19 -3.26 -4.56
N THR A 37 -3.18 -2.41 -4.36
CA THR A 37 -2.31 -2.47 -3.18
C THR A 37 -2.46 -1.18 -2.39
N ARG A 38 -2.88 -1.31 -1.13
CA ARG A 38 -2.84 -0.22 -0.16
C ARG A 38 -1.41 -0.04 0.31
N HIS A 39 -0.90 1.17 0.21
CA HIS A 39 0.46 1.47 0.63
C HIS A 39 0.58 2.90 1.18
N ILE A 40 1.70 3.18 1.81
CA ILE A 40 2.10 4.53 2.19
C ILE A 40 3.24 4.95 1.28
N VAL A 41 3.16 6.17 0.76
CA VAL A 41 4.23 6.84 0.01
C VAL A 41 5.08 7.61 1.01
N MET A 42 6.38 7.40 1.00
CA MET A 42 7.36 8.13 1.80
C MET A 42 8.05 9.18 0.92
N ASN A 43 7.95 10.44 1.31
CA ASN A 43 8.45 11.56 0.53
C ASN A 43 9.98 11.65 0.63
N THR A 44 10.69 11.29 -0.43
CA THR A 44 12.16 11.28 -0.45
C THR A 44 12.79 12.67 -0.47
N THR A 45 11.99 13.72 -0.69
CA THR A 45 12.47 15.12 -0.55
C THR A 45 12.44 15.62 0.89
N HIS A 46 11.73 14.91 1.79
CA HIS A 46 11.71 15.25 3.20
C HIS A 46 13.04 14.90 3.86
N GLU A 47 13.57 15.80 4.71
CA GLU A 47 14.91 15.70 5.29
C GLU A 47 15.20 14.34 5.96
N ILE A 48 14.27 13.82 6.77
CA ILE A 48 14.44 12.54 7.47
C ILE A 48 14.29 11.36 6.50
N LEU A 49 13.30 11.45 5.61
CA LEU A 49 12.96 10.38 4.66
C LEU A 49 13.82 10.40 3.39
N SER A 50 14.70 11.38 3.22
CA SER A 50 15.75 11.34 2.18
C SER A 50 16.77 10.21 2.45
N ASP A 51 16.95 9.82 3.73
CA ASP A 51 17.82 8.71 4.10
C ASP A 51 17.13 7.35 3.84
N PRO A 52 17.63 6.53 2.89
CA PRO A 52 17.05 5.22 2.60
C PRO A 52 17.10 4.25 3.79
N ALA A 53 18.04 4.43 4.72
CA ALA A 53 18.12 3.59 5.91
C ALA A 53 16.91 3.79 6.83
N VAL A 54 16.41 5.03 6.94
CA VAL A 54 15.17 5.32 7.69
C VAL A 54 13.97 4.67 6.99
N ARG A 55 13.86 4.80 5.67
CA ARG A 55 12.75 4.19 4.91
C ARG A 55 12.76 2.66 5.03
N LYS A 56 13.93 2.03 4.94
CA LYS A 56 14.10 0.58 5.15
C LYS A 56 13.77 0.16 6.57
N ALA A 57 14.14 0.96 7.57
CA ALA A 57 13.77 0.70 8.96
C ALA A 57 12.24 0.71 9.14
N LEU A 58 11.51 1.64 8.52
CA LEU A 58 10.05 1.68 8.55
C LEU A 58 9.42 0.45 7.87
N GLN A 59 10.03 -0.08 6.79
CA GLN A 59 9.61 -1.33 6.16
C GLN A 59 9.66 -2.51 7.15
N HIS A 60 10.77 -2.64 7.86
CA HIS A 60 10.97 -3.71 8.87
C HIS A 60 10.17 -3.48 10.14
N ALA A 61 9.83 -2.23 10.47
CA ALA A 61 9.04 -1.88 11.65
C ALA A 61 7.53 -2.13 11.47
N THR A 62 7.07 -2.43 10.25
CA THR A 62 5.65 -2.57 9.93
C THR A 62 5.23 -4.03 9.91
N ASP A 63 4.43 -4.42 10.91
CA ASP A 63 3.80 -5.75 10.97
C ASP A 63 2.53 -5.79 10.12
N ARG A 64 2.69 -6.19 8.87
CA ARG A 64 1.62 -6.28 7.88
C ARG A 64 0.62 -7.39 8.21
N GLN A 65 1.09 -8.45 8.87
CA GLN A 65 0.21 -9.54 9.29
C GLN A 65 -0.77 -9.06 10.37
N THR A 66 -0.29 -8.30 11.35
CA THR A 66 -1.16 -7.72 12.38
C THR A 66 -2.17 -6.73 11.77
N ILE A 67 -1.80 -5.96 10.75
CA ILE A 67 -2.73 -5.09 10.00
C ILE A 67 -3.80 -5.95 9.30
N SER A 68 -3.40 -7.00 8.59
CA SER A 68 -4.33 -7.91 7.91
C SER A 68 -5.31 -8.55 8.90
N ASP A 69 -4.82 -9.16 9.96
CA ASP A 69 -5.63 -9.93 10.89
C ASP A 69 -6.46 -9.03 11.81
N GLY A 70 -5.87 -7.95 12.32
CA GLY A 70 -6.48 -7.09 13.33
C GLY A 70 -7.42 -6.01 12.77
N ILE A 71 -7.17 -5.50 11.56
CA ILE A 71 -7.98 -4.45 10.95
C ILE A 71 -8.89 -5.00 9.84
N PHE A 72 -8.39 -5.98 9.08
CA PHE A 72 -9.13 -6.55 7.95
C PHE A 72 -9.67 -7.96 8.22
N TYR A 73 -9.47 -8.51 9.42
CA TYR A 73 -9.97 -9.84 9.82
C TYR A 73 -9.49 -10.96 8.87
N GLY A 74 -8.31 -10.81 8.27
CA GLY A 74 -7.76 -11.73 7.28
C GLY A 74 -8.41 -11.64 5.88
N LEU A 75 -9.31 -10.68 5.65
CA LEU A 75 -10.01 -10.48 4.37
C LEU A 75 -9.11 -9.83 3.30
N GLU A 76 -8.06 -9.16 3.70
CA GLU A 76 -7.02 -8.63 2.81
C GLU A 76 -5.68 -9.26 3.19
N GLN A 77 -4.95 -9.75 2.20
CA GLN A 77 -3.63 -10.37 2.44
C GLN A 77 -2.58 -9.29 2.75
N PRO A 78 -1.59 -9.58 3.62
CA PRO A 78 -0.44 -8.70 3.79
C PRO A 78 0.25 -8.44 2.45
N ALA A 79 0.55 -7.17 2.16
CA ALA A 79 1.28 -6.82 0.95
C ALA A 79 2.78 -6.68 1.26
N ASP A 80 3.56 -7.56 0.68
CA ASP A 80 5.02 -7.58 0.79
C ASP A 80 5.72 -6.83 -0.34
N MET A 81 5.01 -6.54 -1.43
CA MET A 81 5.47 -5.82 -2.61
C MET A 81 4.46 -4.74 -3.01
N LEU A 82 4.92 -3.76 -3.80
CA LEU A 82 4.05 -2.70 -4.34
C LEU A 82 2.94 -3.26 -5.23
N TYR A 83 3.19 -4.37 -5.91
CA TYR A 83 2.21 -5.12 -6.68
C TYR A 83 2.26 -6.60 -6.31
N ALA A 84 1.11 -7.25 -6.25
CA ALA A 84 1.05 -8.69 -6.07
C ALA A 84 1.76 -9.41 -7.23
N THR A 85 2.39 -10.55 -6.94
CA THR A 85 3.12 -11.33 -7.95
C THR A 85 2.21 -11.92 -9.04
N THR A 86 0.90 -11.93 -8.81
CA THR A 86 -0.12 -12.33 -9.80
C THR A 86 -0.38 -11.26 -10.87
N VAL A 87 0.06 -10.02 -10.62
CA VAL A 87 -0.07 -8.91 -11.58
C VAL A 87 0.92 -9.11 -12.72
N PRO A 88 0.51 -8.90 -13.98
CA PRO A 88 1.41 -9.02 -15.13
C PRO A 88 2.71 -8.23 -14.93
N TYR A 89 3.85 -8.81 -15.31
CA TYR A 89 5.22 -8.27 -15.17
C TYR A 89 5.75 -8.09 -13.74
N CYS A 90 4.94 -8.28 -12.68
CA CYS A 90 5.33 -7.93 -11.32
C CYS A 90 6.00 -9.06 -10.52
N ASN A 91 6.02 -10.29 -11.04
CA ASN A 91 6.80 -11.37 -10.42
C ASN A 91 8.28 -11.27 -10.81
N VAL A 92 9.00 -10.35 -10.19
CA VAL A 92 10.40 -10.03 -10.54
C VAL A 92 11.43 -10.65 -9.57
N GLY A 93 10.97 -11.46 -8.62
CA GLY A 93 11.83 -12.24 -7.71
C GLY A 93 12.50 -11.43 -6.60
N LEU A 94 11.93 -10.30 -6.21
CA LEU A 94 12.40 -9.49 -5.08
C LEU A 94 12.13 -10.19 -3.75
N LYS A 95 12.97 -9.92 -2.76
CA LYS A 95 12.79 -10.41 -1.39
C LYS A 95 11.98 -9.39 -0.59
N PRO A 96 10.93 -9.83 0.13
CA PRO A 96 10.18 -8.97 1.02
C PRO A 96 11.03 -8.36 2.14
N TYR A 97 10.64 -7.20 2.62
CA TYR A 97 11.10 -6.67 3.91
C TYR A 97 10.35 -7.41 5.02
N GLU A 98 11.02 -8.36 5.65
CA GLU A 98 10.43 -9.12 6.77
C GLU A 98 10.25 -8.21 8.00
N TYR A 99 9.14 -8.38 8.72
CA TYR A 99 8.91 -7.68 9.98
C TYR A 99 9.97 -8.07 11.01
N SER A 100 10.72 -7.09 11.49
CA SER A 100 11.73 -7.24 12.52
C SER A 100 12.05 -5.91 13.17
N THR A 101 11.56 -5.72 14.37
CA THR A 101 11.86 -4.51 15.17
C THR A 101 13.34 -4.40 15.51
N GLU A 102 14.05 -5.52 15.60
CA GLU A 102 15.50 -5.57 15.85
C GLU A 102 16.25 -5.03 14.63
N THR A 103 15.91 -5.51 13.43
CA THR A 103 16.50 -5.01 12.17
C THR A 103 16.21 -3.52 11.96
N ALA A 104 14.97 -3.10 12.25
CA ALA A 104 14.59 -1.69 12.17
C ALA A 104 15.41 -0.83 13.12
N ALA A 105 15.56 -1.25 14.38
CA ALA A 105 16.38 -0.55 15.37
C ALA A 105 17.86 -0.46 14.95
N GLN A 106 18.41 -1.56 14.44
CA GLN A 106 19.80 -1.61 13.97
C GLN A 106 20.03 -0.64 12.81
N LEU A 107 19.16 -0.63 11.80
CA LEU A 107 19.25 0.30 10.66
C LEU A 107 19.22 1.76 11.11
N LEU A 108 18.37 2.10 12.09
CA LEU A 108 18.30 3.45 12.64
C LEU A 108 19.55 3.80 13.41
N ASP A 109 20.10 2.88 14.21
CA ASP A 109 21.36 3.09 14.96
C ASP A 109 22.55 3.30 14.01
N GLU A 110 22.67 2.47 12.97
CA GLU A 110 23.71 2.58 11.93
C GLU A 110 23.60 3.89 11.14
N ALA A 111 22.37 4.38 10.92
CA ALA A 111 22.11 5.68 10.30
C ALA A 111 22.36 6.88 11.25
N GLY A 112 22.73 6.62 12.52
CA GLY A 112 23.03 7.65 13.51
C GLY A 112 21.82 8.17 14.30
N TRP A 113 20.63 7.56 14.14
CA TRP A 113 19.45 7.87 14.93
C TRP A 113 19.48 7.13 16.28
N VAL A 114 20.16 7.71 17.25
CA VAL A 114 20.45 7.07 18.54
C VAL A 114 19.27 7.22 19.49
N LEU A 115 18.91 6.13 20.18
CA LEU A 115 17.86 6.12 21.20
C LEU A 115 18.32 6.87 22.46
N GLY A 116 17.63 7.95 22.81
CA GLY A 116 17.89 8.76 23.97
C GLY A 116 17.34 8.17 25.28
N SER A 117 17.69 8.80 26.40
CA SER A 117 17.16 8.43 27.73
C SER A 117 15.65 8.66 27.89
N ASP A 118 15.09 9.53 27.07
CA ASP A 118 13.65 9.79 26.93
C ASP A 118 12.93 8.74 26.06
N LYS A 119 13.67 7.72 25.59
CA LYS A 119 13.21 6.68 24.68
C LYS A 119 12.83 7.18 23.28
N MET A 120 13.27 8.37 22.91
CA MET A 120 13.10 8.89 21.56
C MET A 120 14.43 8.85 20.80
N ARG A 121 14.38 8.64 19.48
CA ARG A 121 15.55 8.66 18.63
C ARG A 121 15.86 10.07 18.15
N ALA A 122 17.15 10.41 18.17
CA ALA A 122 17.63 11.69 17.68
C ALA A 122 18.97 11.54 16.96
N LYS A 123 19.19 12.42 15.96
CA LYS A 123 20.44 12.56 15.23
C LYS A 123 20.79 14.04 15.12
N ASP A 124 22.01 14.42 15.51
CA ASP A 124 22.49 15.81 15.46
C ASP A 124 21.56 16.81 16.20
N GLY A 125 20.96 16.37 17.31
CA GLY A 125 20.02 17.18 18.10
C GLY A 125 18.60 17.28 17.53
N LYS A 126 18.32 16.64 16.40
CA LYS A 126 17.00 16.58 15.80
C LYS A 126 16.32 15.26 16.14
N GLN A 127 15.08 15.30 16.62
CA GLN A 127 14.28 14.12 16.91
C GLN A 127 13.81 13.44 15.61
N LEU A 128 13.74 12.11 15.62
CA LEU A 128 13.11 11.33 14.55
C LEU A 128 11.59 11.46 14.68
N ALA A 129 11.06 12.47 14.00
CA ALA A 129 9.65 12.81 14.02
C ALA A 129 9.11 12.89 12.59
N LEU A 130 8.01 12.19 12.33
CA LEU A 130 7.34 12.07 11.02
C LEU A 130 5.88 12.49 11.13
N ASP A 131 5.32 12.95 10.03
CA ASP A 131 3.89 13.22 9.87
C ASP A 131 3.29 12.24 8.85
N LEU A 132 2.18 11.57 9.22
CA LEU A 132 1.42 10.69 8.33
C LEU A 132 0.09 11.34 7.97
N LEU A 133 -0.02 11.78 6.74
CA LEU A 133 -1.24 12.34 6.17
C LEU A 133 -2.20 11.22 5.75
N TYR A 134 -3.47 11.34 6.15
CA TYR A 134 -4.53 10.43 5.76
C TYR A 134 -5.82 11.20 5.37
N ASN A 135 -6.68 10.55 4.58
CA ASN A 135 -8.00 11.08 4.26
C ASN A 135 -8.93 10.94 5.47
N SER A 136 -9.41 12.05 6.03
CA SER A 136 -10.26 12.07 7.23
C SER A 136 -11.60 11.33 7.07
N ASP A 137 -12.06 11.12 5.83
CA ASP A 137 -13.26 10.34 5.52
C ASP A 137 -13.00 8.83 5.58
N SER A 138 -11.73 8.40 5.64
CA SER A 138 -11.32 7.01 5.70
C SER A 138 -11.07 6.54 7.13
N VAL A 139 -12.04 5.88 7.73
CA VAL A 139 -11.89 5.24 9.05
C VAL A 139 -10.76 4.20 9.01
N THR A 140 -10.62 3.48 7.92
CA THR A 140 -9.58 2.46 7.73
C THR A 140 -8.18 3.06 7.77
N GLU A 141 -7.92 4.15 7.02
CA GLU A 141 -6.61 4.82 7.02
C GLU A 141 -6.28 5.37 8.41
N LYS A 142 -7.27 5.96 9.09
CA LYS A 142 -7.11 6.43 10.45
C LYS A 142 -6.71 5.29 11.40
N THR A 143 -7.39 4.16 11.32
CA THR A 143 -7.10 3.01 12.20
C THR A 143 -5.70 2.46 11.95
N ILE A 144 -5.28 2.35 10.70
CA ILE A 144 -3.91 1.93 10.34
C ILE A 144 -2.89 2.96 10.85
N ALA A 145 -3.16 4.26 10.68
CA ALA A 145 -2.28 5.34 11.14
C ALA A 145 -2.08 5.30 12.66
N GLU A 146 -3.16 5.12 13.44
CA GLU A 146 -3.11 4.97 14.90
C GLU A 146 -2.30 3.74 15.32
N TYR A 147 -2.48 2.62 14.63
CA TYR A 147 -1.68 1.42 14.84
C TYR A 147 -0.19 1.67 14.58
N LEU A 148 0.17 2.21 13.42
CA LEU A 148 1.56 2.51 13.06
C LEU A 148 2.19 3.52 14.02
N GLN A 149 1.47 4.56 14.43
CA GLN A 149 1.92 5.53 15.44
C GLN A 149 2.33 4.82 16.73
N SER A 150 1.52 3.88 17.21
CA SER A 150 1.80 3.11 18.40
C SER A 150 3.03 2.21 18.27
N GLU A 151 3.16 1.51 17.12
CA GLU A 151 4.29 0.60 16.87
C GLU A 151 5.61 1.35 16.68
N TYR A 152 5.60 2.44 15.93
CA TYR A 152 6.80 3.25 15.71
C TYR A 152 7.29 3.94 16.99
N LEU A 153 6.36 4.34 17.88
CA LEU A 153 6.71 4.91 19.17
C LEU A 153 7.55 3.92 20.04
N LYS A 154 7.29 2.62 19.95
CA LYS A 154 8.08 1.58 20.65
C LYS A 154 9.54 1.54 20.19
N LEU A 155 9.80 1.97 18.95
CA LEU A 155 11.14 2.10 18.37
C LEU A 155 11.78 3.48 18.63
N GLY A 156 11.08 4.38 19.31
CA GLY A 156 11.55 5.74 19.56
C GLY A 156 11.32 6.70 18.41
N ILE A 157 10.43 6.37 17.47
CA ILE A 157 10.01 7.22 16.36
C ILE A 157 8.74 7.95 16.77
N SER A 158 8.75 9.29 16.78
CA SER A 158 7.57 10.10 16.96
C SER A 158 6.80 10.18 15.64
N MET A 159 5.50 9.89 15.64
CA MET A 159 4.67 10.08 14.46
C MET A 159 3.42 10.87 14.81
N THR A 160 3.20 11.98 14.13
CA THR A 160 1.94 12.69 14.12
C THR A 160 1.06 12.08 13.03
N ILE A 161 -0.23 11.93 13.31
CA ILE A 161 -1.21 11.51 12.30
C ILE A 161 -2.09 12.73 11.96
N HIS A 162 -2.22 13.03 10.68
CA HIS A 162 -2.85 14.25 10.20
C HIS A 162 -3.97 13.91 9.21
N GLY A 163 -5.22 14.12 9.63
CA GLY A 163 -6.40 13.87 8.81
C GLY A 163 -6.86 15.13 8.09
N GLU A 164 -7.03 15.04 6.77
CA GLU A 164 -7.52 16.12 5.91
C GLU A 164 -8.75 15.67 5.13
N GLU A 165 -9.64 16.61 4.83
CA GLU A 165 -10.75 16.36 3.90
C GLU A 165 -10.21 16.02 2.50
N GLU A 166 -10.98 15.25 1.73
CA GLU A 166 -10.60 14.71 0.42
C GLU A 166 -9.90 15.75 -0.50
N GLN A 167 -10.45 16.97 -0.63
CA GLN A 167 -9.86 17.96 -1.52
C GLN A 167 -8.52 18.49 -0.99
N SER A 168 -8.45 18.81 0.30
CA SER A 168 -7.21 19.24 0.95
C SER A 168 -6.13 18.17 0.93
N TYR A 169 -6.54 16.92 1.20
CA TYR A 169 -5.70 15.73 1.10
C TYR A 169 -5.05 15.61 -0.30
N ARG A 170 -5.85 15.71 -1.37
CA ARG A 170 -5.36 15.64 -2.75
C ARG A 170 -4.45 16.84 -3.10
N ASP A 171 -4.77 18.02 -2.65
CA ASP A 171 -3.96 19.22 -2.89
C ASP A 171 -2.60 19.12 -2.18
N ASN A 172 -2.57 18.61 -0.95
CA ASN A 172 -1.33 18.33 -0.22
C ASN A 172 -0.50 17.23 -0.90
N MET A 173 -1.11 16.14 -1.36
CA MET A 173 -0.42 15.10 -2.13
C MET A 173 0.22 15.68 -3.40
N LYS A 174 -0.52 16.44 -4.17
CA LYS A 174 -0.04 17.08 -5.40
C LYS A 174 1.11 18.06 -5.15
N ALA A 175 1.03 18.83 -4.06
CA ALA A 175 2.06 19.79 -3.69
C ALA A 175 3.30 19.16 -3.05
N GLY A 176 3.25 17.86 -2.67
CA GLY A 176 4.29 17.21 -1.89
C GLY A 176 4.36 17.65 -0.43
N ASN A 177 3.28 18.21 0.10
CA ASN A 177 3.18 18.71 1.47
C ASN A 177 2.84 17.56 2.44
N PHE A 178 3.71 16.60 2.55
CA PHE A 178 3.60 15.45 3.46
C PHE A 178 4.98 14.81 3.66
N ASP A 179 5.16 14.15 4.79
CA ASP A 179 6.29 13.25 4.98
C ASP A 179 5.91 11.85 4.48
N MET A 180 4.78 11.36 4.96
CA MET A 180 4.19 10.08 4.60
C MET A 180 2.71 10.30 4.24
N VAL A 181 2.20 9.57 3.25
CA VAL A 181 0.78 9.67 2.85
C VAL A 181 0.25 8.34 2.37
N PHE A 182 -1.00 8.01 2.71
CA PHE A 182 -1.67 6.84 2.16
C PHE A 182 -1.89 6.99 0.66
N ASN A 183 -1.76 5.90 -0.07
CA ASN A 183 -2.11 5.82 -1.47
C ASN A 183 -2.49 4.38 -1.83
N ILE A 184 -3.01 4.20 -3.02
CA ILE A 184 -3.31 2.89 -3.60
C ILE A 184 -2.72 2.80 -5.01
N CYS A 185 -2.18 1.63 -5.36
CA CYS A 185 -1.98 1.31 -6.78
C CYS A 185 -3.35 1.12 -7.43
N TRP A 186 -3.57 1.74 -8.57
CA TRP A 186 -4.85 1.71 -9.26
C TRP A 186 -4.67 1.41 -10.74
N GLY A 187 -5.72 0.93 -11.34
CA GLY A 187 -5.78 0.54 -12.75
C GLY A 187 -6.85 -0.53 -12.94
N MET A 188 -7.40 -0.62 -14.15
CA MET A 188 -8.41 -1.60 -14.48
C MET A 188 -8.10 -2.29 -15.80
N PRO A 189 -7.99 -3.61 -15.80
CA PRO A 189 -7.84 -4.53 -14.67
C PRO A 189 -6.60 -4.17 -13.83
N TYR A 190 -6.38 -4.75 -12.68
CA TYR A 190 -5.20 -4.46 -11.83
C TYR A 190 -3.92 -4.56 -12.67
N ASP A 191 -3.43 -3.41 -13.12
CA ASP A 191 -2.41 -3.26 -14.16
C ASP A 191 -1.37 -2.24 -13.68
N PRO A 192 -0.09 -2.61 -13.61
CA PRO A 192 0.95 -1.72 -13.13
C PRO A 192 1.17 -0.51 -14.03
N GLN A 193 0.82 -0.58 -15.32
CA GLN A 193 1.06 0.48 -16.30
C GLN A 193 0.40 1.81 -15.91
N SER A 194 -0.83 1.76 -15.43
CA SER A 194 -1.59 2.97 -15.06
C SER A 194 -0.97 3.71 -13.89
N SER A 195 -0.62 3.00 -12.81
CA SER A 195 0.01 3.60 -11.64
C SER A 195 1.46 4.01 -11.90
N LEU A 196 2.23 3.25 -12.69
CA LEU A 196 3.57 3.68 -13.12
C LEU A 196 3.52 4.95 -13.97
N ALA A 197 2.55 5.08 -14.88
CA ALA A 197 2.35 6.29 -15.65
C ALA A 197 2.07 7.51 -14.75
N ALA A 198 1.30 7.31 -13.66
CA ALA A 198 0.99 8.35 -12.68
C ALA A 198 2.23 8.86 -11.93
N MET A 199 3.25 8.01 -11.69
CA MET A 199 4.50 8.39 -11.04
C MET A 199 5.28 9.48 -11.78
N ARG A 200 5.00 9.69 -13.06
CA ARG A 200 5.60 10.72 -13.92
C ARG A 200 4.74 11.97 -14.08
N ALA A 201 3.55 11.98 -13.53
CA ALA A 201 2.61 13.09 -13.72
C ALA A 201 2.60 14.02 -12.49
N PRO A 202 2.96 15.31 -12.65
CA PRO A 202 3.08 16.27 -11.53
C PRO A 202 1.79 16.55 -10.75
N VAL A 203 0.71 15.89 -11.12
CA VAL A 203 -0.60 16.00 -10.44
C VAL A 203 -0.82 14.93 -9.36
N TYR A 204 0.12 13.99 -9.23
CA TYR A 204 0.05 12.89 -8.25
C TYR A 204 1.15 13.01 -7.19
N GLY A 205 0.85 12.54 -5.98
CA GLY A 205 1.79 12.58 -4.86
C GLY A 205 3.05 11.73 -5.08
N ASP A 206 2.93 10.62 -5.81
CA ASP A 206 4.06 9.78 -6.21
C ASP A 206 5.14 10.57 -6.96
N TYR A 207 4.74 11.43 -7.89
CA TYR A 207 5.68 12.29 -8.61
C TYR A 207 6.46 13.19 -7.66
N ALA A 208 5.76 13.88 -6.75
CA ALA A 208 6.38 14.79 -5.79
C ALA A 208 7.33 14.02 -4.84
N ALA A 209 6.88 12.87 -4.32
CA ALA A 209 7.65 12.07 -3.38
C ALA A 209 8.93 11.46 -3.96
N GLN A 210 8.96 11.19 -5.27
CA GLN A 210 10.12 10.60 -5.94
C GLN A 210 11.22 11.60 -6.32
N GLN A 211 11.00 12.90 -6.17
CA GLN A 211 11.96 13.92 -6.64
C GLN A 211 13.29 13.91 -5.87
N GLY A 212 13.39 13.23 -4.73
CA GLY A 212 14.62 13.06 -3.97
C GLY A 212 15.38 11.76 -4.30
N LEU A 213 14.87 10.91 -5.19
CA LEU A 213 15.57 9.70 -5.62
C LEU A 213 16.72 10.05 -6.57
N GLU A 214 17.87 9.41 -6.39
CA GLU A 214 19.05 9.61 -7.23
C GLU A 214 18.82 9.08 -8.65
N ASP A 215 18.08 8.00 -8.79
CA ASP A 215 17.76 7.31 -10.05
C ASP A 215 16.41 7.70 -10.66
N LYS A 216 15.76 8.77 -10.17
CA LYS A 216 14.46 9.25 -10.67
C LYS A 216 14.40 9.39 -12.18
N ALA A 217 15.43 9.93 -12.80
CA ALA A 217 15.48 10.10 -14.25
C ALA A 217 15.50 8.75 -15.00
N GLU A 218 16.21 7.76 -14.46
CA GLU A 218 16.29 6.41 -15.03
C GLU A 218 14.94 5.69 -14.91
N ILE A 219 14.27 5.83 -13.75
CA ILE A 219 12.93 5.31 -13.52
C ILE A 219 11.95 5.91 -14.54
N ASP A 220 11.95 7.23 -14.73
CA ASP A 220 11.06 7.92 -15.67
C ASP A 220 11.30 7.51 -17.12
N ASP A 221 12.56 7.35 -17.51
CA ASP A 221 12.93 6.85 -18.85
C ASP A 221 12.45 5.41 -19.07
N ALA A 222 12.65 4.55 -18.07
CA ALA A 222 12.19 3.17 -18.15
C ALA A 222 10.65 3.10 -18.23
N ILE A 223 9.92 3.87 -17.44
CA ILE A 223 8.46 3.97 -17.52
C ILE A 223 8.03 4.48 -18.91
N THR A 224 8.75 5.46 -19.50
CA THR A 224 8.46 5.95 -20.84
C THR A 224 8.55 4.82 -21.87
N LYS A 225 9.59 4.01 -21.78
CA LYS A 225 9.79 2.86 -22.68
C LYS A 225 8.72 1.78 -22.45
N ILE A 226 8.37 1.47 -21.20
CA ILE A 226 7.27 0.55 -20.86
C ILE A 226 5.97 0.97 -21.59
N LEU A 227 5.65 2.27 -21.56
CA LEU A 227 4.42 2.80 -22.15
C LEU A 227 4.40 2.79 -23.69
N THR A 228 5.55 2.65 -24.33
CA THR A 228 5.69 2.78 -25.80
C THR A 228 6.18 1.51 -26.48
N SER A 229 6.85 0.60 -25.76
CA SER A 229 7.35 -0.65 -26.34
C SER A 229 6.21 -1.66 -26.57
N THR A 230 6.31 -2.37 -27.68
CA THR A 230 5.47 -3.54 -28.01
C THR A 230 6.25 -4.85 -27.91
N ASP A 231 7.51 -4.80 -27.53
CA ASP A 231 8.35 -5.98 -27.29
C ASP A 231 8.14 -6.47 -25.85
N GLU A 232 7.54 -7.63 -25.68
CA GLU A 232 7.21 -8.20 -24.40
C GLU A 232 8.45 -8.53 -23.56
N THR A 233 9.56 -8.90 -24.18
CA THR A 233 10.82 -9.19 -23.46
C THR A 233 11.41 -7.90 -22.94
N GLU A 234 11.48 -6.86 -23.75
CA GLU A 234 11.94 -5.53 -23.34
C GLU A 234 11.05 -4.99 -22.21
N ARG A 235 9.73 -5.10 -22.34
CA ARG A 235 8.80 -4.66 -21.32
C ARG A 235 9.05 -5.36 -19.98
N GLN A 236 9.21 -6.69 -19.97
CA GLN A 236 9.49 -7.46 -18.76
C GLN A 236 10.79 -7.02 -18.06
N GLU A 237 11.84 -6.77 -18.83
CA GLU A 237 13.12 -6.27 -18.29
C GLU A 237 12.99 -4.86 -17.70
N LEU A 238 12.24 -3.98 -18.36
CA LEU A 238 11.99 -2.61 -17.90
C LEU A 238 11.15 -2.60 -16.62
N TYR A 239 10.08 -3.40 -16.54
CA TYR A 239 9.30 -3.56 -15.31
C TYR A 239 10.16 -4.07 -14.17
N LYS A 240 10.98 -5.09 -14.43
CA LYS A 240 11.90 -5.62 -13.44
C LYS A 240 12.86 -4.54 -12.92
N SER A 241 13.43 -3.72 -13.81
CA SER A 241 14.32 -2.62 -13.42
C SER A 241 13.60 -1.60 -12.54
N VAL A 242 12.45 -1.09 -12.99
CA VAL A 242 11.69 -0.08 -12.24
C VAL A 242 11.25 -0.60 -10.87
N LEU A 243 10.69 -1.81 -10.83
CA LEU A 243 10.20 -2.39 -9.57
C LEU A 243 11.34 -2.71 -8.60
N THR A 244 12.52 -3.10 -9.12
CA THR A 244 13.70 -3.31 -8.29
C THR A 244 14.18 -2.00 -7.67
N ASN A 245 14.33 -0.94 -8.47
CA ASN A 245 14.78 0.37 -7.98
C ASN A 245 13.80 0.91 -6.92
N LEU A 246 12.50 0.95 -7.21
CA LEU A 246 11.48 1.40 -6.26
C LEU A 246 11.45 0.60 -4.95
N HIS A 247 11.72 -0.72 -5.04
CA HIS A 247 11.82 -1.58 -3.86
C HIS A 247 13.09 -1.31 -3.06
N GLU A 248 14.24 -1.22 -3.71
CA GLU A 248 15.52 -0.97 -3.05
C GLU A 248 15.61 0.43 -2.42
N ASP A 249 14.96 1.41 -3.03
CA ASP A 249 14.76 2.74 -2.47
C ASP A 249 13.83 2.76 -1.26
N ALA A 250 13.02 1.71 -1.09
CA ALA A 250 12.07 1.55 0.01
C ALA A 250 11.09 2.72 0.17
N MET A 251 10.78 3.46 -0.89
CA MET A 251 9.93 4.65 -0.79
C MET A 251 8.43 4.34 -0.71
N TYR A 252 8.02 3.17 -1.14
CA TYR A 252 6.66 2.65 -0.97
C TYR A 252 6.63 1.64 0.17
N LEU A 253 5.73 1.83 1.11
CA LEU A 253 5.47 0.91 2.22
C LEU A 253 4.16 0.18 1.95
N PRO A 254 4.18 -0.99 1.28
CA PRO A 254 2.99 -1.80 1.07
C PRO A 254 2.41 -2.28 2.40
N LEU A 255 1.09 -2.31 2.51
CA LEU A 255 0.38 -2.71 3.73
C LEU A 255 -0.49 -3.95 3.50
N THR A 256 -1.49 -3.84 2.62
CA THR A 256 -2.39 -4.95 2.27
C THR A 256 -2.68 -4.98 0.77
N TYR A 257 -2.94 -6.17 0.25
CA TYR A 257 -3.55 -6.35 -1.07
C TYR A 257 -5.07 -6.29 -0.91
N GLU A 258 -5.67 -5.24 -1.45
CA GLU A 258 -7.12 -5.09 -1.50
C GLU A 258 -7.73 -6.11 -2.47
N CYS A 259 -8.88 -6.63 -2.14
CA CYS A 259 -9.64 -7.54 -2.99
C CYS A 259 -11.13 -7.18 -2.97
N ASN A 260 -11.84 -7.60 -4.01
CA ASN A 260 -13.30 -7.56 -3.99
C ASN A 260 -13.83 -8.62 -3.05
N LYS A 261 -14.90 -8.28 -2.33
CA LYS A 261 -15.53 -9.14 -1.35
C LYS A 261 -16.99 -9.35 -1.73
N ALA A 262 -17.48 -10.57 -1.65
CA ALA A 262 -18.88 -10.91 -1.84
C ALA A 262 -19.41 -11.64 -0.61
N LEU A 263 -20.55 -11.18 -0.11
CA LEU A 263 -21.32 -11.88 0.93
C LEU A 263 -22.61 -12.39 0.33
N TYR A 264 -22.85 -13.69 0.38
CA TYR A 264 -24.01 -14.33 -0.22
C TYR A 264 -24.49 -15.53 0.59
N THR A 265 -25.74 -15.95 0.37
CA THR A 265 -26.26 -17.15 1.00
C THR A 265 -25.52 -18.39 0.52
N SER A 266 -25.21 -19.31 1.42
CA SER A 266 -24.51 -20.58 1.09
C SER A 266 -25.28 -21.49 0.12
N ALA A 267 -26.59 -21.25 -0.08
CA ALA A 267 -27.40 -21.94 -1.08
C ALA A 267 -27.20 -21.42 -2.51
N LEU A 268 -26.47 -20.32 -2.71
CA LEU A 268 -26.15 -19.79 -4.02
C LEU A 268 -24.77 -20.30 -4.46
N HIS A 269 -24.73 -20.92 -5.63
CA HIS A 269 -23.55 -21.52 -6.25
C HIS A 269 -23.11 -20.71 -7.48
N GLY A 270 -21.88 -20.95 -7.97
CA GLY A 270 -21.34 -20.28 -9.15
C GLY A 270 -20.95 -18.82 -8.93
N VAL A 271 -20.83 -18.38 -7.67
CA VAL A 271 -20.37 -17.02 -7.35
C VAL A 271 -18.87 -16.95 -7.55
N HIS A 272 -18.43 -16.06 -8.42
CA HIS A 272 -17.03 -15.76 -8.66
C HIS A 272 -16.88 -14.30 -9.10
N PHE A 273 -15.64 -13.83 -9.19
CA PHE A 273 -15.32 -12.48 -9.64
C PHE A 273 -14.85 -12.55 -11.10
N GLY A 274 -15.23 -11.55 -11.88
CA GLY A 274 -14.74 -11.38 -13.24
C GLY A 274 -13.29 -10.87 -13.28
N THR A 275 -12.78 -10.66 -14.48
CA THR A 275 -11.43 -10.11 -14.70
C THR A 275 -11.35 -8.62 -14.39
N ASP A 276 -12.47 -7.93 -14.39
CA ASP A 276 -12.60 -6.53 -14.01
C ASP A 276 -13.18 -6.42 -12.59
N GLN A 277 -12.68 -5.48 -11.80
CA GLN A 277 -13.13 -5.26 -10.42
C GLN A 277 -14.64 -4.93 -10.29
N TYR A 278 -15.30 -4.58 -11.39
CA TYR A 278 -16.75 -4.29 -11.43
C TYR A 278 -17.57 -5.40 -12.09
N ASP A 279 -16.93 -6.43 -12.61
CA ASP A 279 -17.61 -7.51 -13.30
C ASP A 279 -18.19 -8.51 -12.30
N VAL A 280 -19.50 -8.69 -12.38
CA VAL A 280 -20.24 -9.64 -11.55
C VAL A 280 -20.93 -10.64 -12.48
N PRO A 281 -20.37 -11.84 -12.69
CA PRO A 281 -20.87 -12.81 -13.65
C PRO A 281 -22.13 -13.54 -13.15
N PHE A 282 -23.25 -12.85 -13.12
CA PHE A 282 -24.55 -13.40 -12.66
C PHE A 282 -25.03 -14.61 -13.46
N ALA A 283 -24.58 -14.75 -14.73
CA ALA A 283 -25.01 -15.84 -15.60
C ALA A 283 -24.62 -17.23 -15.10
N ASP A 284 -23.58 -17.31 -14.29
CA ASP A 284 -23.04 -18.57 -13.75
C ASP A 284 -23.63 -18.94 -12.38
N MET A 285 -24.47 -18.04 -11.82
CA MET A 285 -25.03 -18.22 -10.49
C MET A 285 -26.33 -19.01 -10.54
N TYR A 286 -26.48 -19.99 -9.62
CA TYR A 286 -27.69 -20.79 -9.50
C TYR A 286 -27.96 -21.21 -8.05
N PHE A 287 -29.19 -21.59 -7.74
CA PHE A 287 -29.58 -22.17 -6.46
C PHE A 287 -29.77 -23.68 -6.62
N GLU A 288 -29.29 -24.45 -5.68
CA GLU A 288 -29.67 -25.87 -5.52
C GLU A 288 -30.87 -26.01 -4.57
#